data_9a4114eba54467acaca61decc22d60e1
#
_entry.id   9a4114eba54467acaca61decc22d60e1
#
_cell.length_a   1.000
_cell.length_b   1.000
_cell.length_c   1.000
_cell.angle_alpha   90.00
_cell.angle_beta   90.00
_cell.angle_gamma   90.00
#
_symmetry.space_group_name_H-M   'P 1'
#
loop_
_entity.id
_entity.type
_entity.pdbx_description
1 polymer ?
#
loop_
_entity_poly.entity_id
_entity_poly.type
_entity_poly.pdbx_seq_one_letter_code
_entity_poly.pdbx_strand_id
1 'polypeptide(L)'
;MKLLKLAAAAALLGMAGASQAAMIITDGNVSLGVDDLGQLNVSGGNPDVTGLTGVGLRYISDGVEYESTYHGCLCEGWGVAADGTSGSANNASGIGGLSLVSFDSTATTATSVTTMGGLLQITHDFALASETDNLFRVAVTIENISGADIANLLYRRTFDWDTSPTPFNEFVTIGGTAGASAVLGANDNGFCSSDPLVTCNPEAGNSGDFTAGGPDDIGSNFDFDFGALLTGESYTFEIYYGGADNRNAALSALASVGAEVYSLGWSGTDVDQDGFGDASGAITPTYIFGFSGVGGTVVIDPDDPVDVPAPASLLLFATGFMALFARRQRYAKL
;
A
#
# COMPACT_ATOMS: atom_id res chain seq x y z
N MET A 1 65.68 27.27 -31.41
CA MET A 1 64.39 26.71 -31.81
C MET A 1 64.02 25.63 -30.82
N LYS A 2 63.15 25.96 -29.89
CA LYS A 2 62.64 25.01 -28.86
C LYS A 2 61.25 24.55 -29.30
N LEU A 3 61.06 23.27 -29.56
CA LEU A 3 59.83 22.64 -29.89
C LEU A 3 59.00 22.43 -28.55
N LEU A 4 57.91 23.10 -28.47
CA LEU A 4 56.85 22.86 -27.41
C LEU A 4 56.14 21.60 -27.82
N LYS A 5 56.18 20.57 -26.96
CA LYS A 5 55.29 19.39 -27.04
C LYS A 5 54.02 19.70 -26.25
N LEU A 6 52.90 19.90 -26.94
CA LEU A 6 51.56 19.90 -26.34
C LEU A 6 51.18 18.45 -26.01
N ALA A 7 51.04 18.13 -24.76
CA ALA A 7 50.39 16.90 -24.31
C ALA A 7 48.87 17.16 -24.17
N ALA A 8 48.09 16.55 -25.05
CA ALA A 8 46.62 16.52 -24.91
C ALA A 8 46.28 15.44 -23.88
N ALA A 9 45.81 15.86 -22.73
CA ALA A 9 45.18 14.98 -21.74
C ALA A 9 43.73 14.75 -22.18
N ALA A 10 43.43 13.57 -22.72
CA ALA A 10 42.06 13.11 -22.92
C ALA A 10 41.47 12.73 -21.58
N ALA A 11 40.55 13.55 -21.05
CA ALA A 11 39.72 13.18 -19.92
C ALA A 11 38.68 12.15 -20.42
N LEU A 12 38.86 10.88 -20.08
CA LEU A 12 37.79 9.89 -20.14
C LEU A 12 36.79 10.26 -19.02
N LEU A 13 35.70 10.91 -19.40
CA LEU A 13 34.49 10.87 -18.56
C LEU A 13 33.95 9.43 -18.66
N GLY A 14 34.27 8.63 -17.66
CA GLY A 14 33.52 7.40 -17.42
C GLY A 14 32.08 7.79 -17.16
N MET A 15 31.16 7.50 -18.08
CA MET A 15 29.76 7.35 -17.76
C MET A 15 29.69 6.14 -16.80
N ALA A 16 29.70 6.41 -15.50
CA ALA A 16 29.17 5.46 -14.55
C ALA A 16 27.70 5.31 -14.95
N GLY A 17 27.35 4.21 -15.61
CA GLY A 17 25.96 3.79 -15.69
C GLY A 17 25.50 3.71 -14.24
N ALA A 18 24.54 4.52 -13.86
CA ALA A 18 23.86 4.36 -12.60
C ALA A 18 23.30 2.93 -12.61
N SER A 19 23.92 2.02 -11.84
CA SER A 19 23.22 0.79 -11.48
C SER A 19 22.03 1.26 -10.67
N GLN A 20 20.82 0.91 -11.07
CA GLN A 20 19.64 1.13 -10.24
C GLN A 20 19.96 0.53 -8.87
N ALA A 21 19.95 1.36 -7.86
CA ALA A 21 20.12 0.90 -6.52
C ALA A 21 18.80 0.24 -6.13
N ALA A 22 18.88 -0.97 -5.61
CA ALA A 22 17.73 -1.72 -5.13
C ALA A 22 18.11 -2.33 -3.78
N MET A 23 17.18 -2.39 -2.85
CA MET A 23 17.43 -2.89 -1.51
C MET A 23 16.29 -3.78 -1.03
N ILE A 24 16.64 -4.89 -0.39
CA ILE A 24 15.70 -5.66 0.42
C ILE A 24 15.81 -5.13 1.84
N ILE A 25 14.74 -4.51 2.32
CA ILE A 25 14.60 -4.04 3.70
C ILE A 25 13.75 -5.03 4.48
N THR A 26 14.15 -5.35 5.71
CA THR A 26 13.45 -6.31 6.56
C THR A 26 13.38 -5.78 7.97
N ASP A 27 12.16 -5.72 8.52
CA ASP A 27 11.94 -5.38 9.92
C ASP A 27 10.63 -6.06 10.39
N GLY A 28 10.55 -6.42 11.69
CA GLY A 28 9.42 -7.20 12.18
C GLY A 28 9.20 -8.50 11.39
N ASN A 29 7.98 -8.73 10.95
CA ASN A 29 7.58 -9.92 10.20
C ASN A 29 7.48 -9.65 8.67
N VAL A 30 8.04 -8.54 8.17
CA VAL A 30 7.86 -8.12 6.78
C VAL A 30 9.21 -7.83 6.11
N SER A 31 9.32 -8.23 4.84
CA SER A 31 10.41 -7.81 3.97
C SER A 31 9.83 -7.14 2.72
N LEU A 32 10.43 -6.03 2.30
CA LEU A 32 10.12 -5.36 1.05
C LEU A 32 11.37 -5.31 0.16
N GLY A 33 11.21 -5.62 -1.10
CA GLY A 33 12.23 -5.35 -2.10
C GLY A 33 11.91 -4.02 -2.78
N VAL A 34 12.67 -2.97 -2.48
CA VAL A 34 12.44 -1.59 -2.94
C VAL A 34 13.50 -1.20 -3.95
N ASP A 35 13.10 -0.72 -5.13
CA ASP A 35 14.03 -0.16 -6.10
C ASP A 35 14.21 1.36 -5.93
N ASP A 36 15.10 1.94 -6.74
CA ASP A 36 15.47 3.35 -6.61
C ASP A 36 14.35 4.33 -6.98
N LEU A 37 13.31 3.88 -7.67
CA LEU A 37 12.14 4.70 -7.98
C LEU A 37 10.97 4.49 -6.98
N GLY A 38 11.15 3.65 -5.95
CA GLY A 38 10.15 3.43 -4.92
C GLY A 38 9.02 2.46 -5.33
N GLN A 39 9.22 1.67 -6.37
CA GLN A 39 8.40 0.51 -6.70
C GLN A 39 8.98 -0.75 -6.02
N LEU A 40 8.18 -1.80 -5.89
CA LEU A 40 8.65 -3.05 -5.32
C LEU A 40 9.24 -3.99 -6.39
N ASN A 41 9.59 -5.22 -6.00
CA ASN A 41 10.07 -6.30 -6.86
C ASN A 41 11.55 -6.20 -7.24
N VAL A 42 12.41 -6.61 -6.32
CA VAL A 42 13.88 -6.74 -6.55
C VAL A 42 14.36 -8.17 -6.42
N SER A 43 15.44 -8.51 -7.07
CA SER A 43 16.05 -9.85 -7.02
C SER A 43 17.05 -10.00 -5.86
N GLY A 44 17.36 -11.23 -5.45
CA GLY A 44 18.49 -11.54 -4.57
C GLY A 44 18.16 -11.81 -3.11
N GLY A 45 16.89 -12.06 -2.77
CA GLY A 45 16.48 -12.54 -1.43
C GLY A 45 16.78 -14.01 -1.18
N ASN A 46 16.43 -14.49 0.01
CA ASN A 46 16.39 -15.92 0.29
C ASN A 46 15.27 -16.58 -0.52
N PRO A 47 15.30 -17.91 -0.72
CA PRO A 47 14.16 -18.61 -1.28
C PRO A 47 12.93 -18.50 -0.35
N ASP A 48 11.78 -18.15 -0.90
CA ASP A 48 10.50 -18.27 -0.21
C ASP A 48 9.99 -19.72 -0.18
N VAL A 49 8.78 -19.95 0.34
CA VAL A 49 8.15 -21.27 0.40
C VAL A 49 8.01 -21.96 -0.96
N THR A 50 7.99 -21.21 -2.07
CA THR A 50 7.95 -21.73 -3.44
C THR A 50 9.34 -21.98 -4.05
N GLY A 51 10.40 -21.49 -3.40
CA GLY A 51 11.78 -21.50 -3.88
C GLY A 51 12.18 -20.24 -4.67
N LEU A 52 11.30 -19.22 -4.77
CA LEU A 52 11.57 -17.97 -5.43
C LEU A 52 12.50 -17.07 -4.59
N THR A 53 13.50 -16.44 -5.23
CA THR A 53 14.47 -15.55 -4.58
C THR A 53 14.21 -14.08 -4.79
N GLY A 54 13.24 -13.71 -5.65
CA GLY A 54 12.79 -12.33 -5.79
C GLY A 54 12.00 -11.88 -4.56
N VAL A 55 12.03 -10.59 -4.27
CA VAL A 55 11.31 -9.99 -3.14
C VAL A 55 10.51 -8.80 -3.64
N GLY A 56 9.21 -8.88 -3.47
CA GLY A 56 8.31 -7.75 -3.61
C GLY A 56 7.79 -7.38 -2.23
N LEU A 57 6.75 -8.07 -1.78
CA LEU A 57 6.24 -8.00 -0.42
C LEU A 57 6.25 -9.41 0.18
N ARG A 58 6.98 -9.62 1.25
CA ARG A 58 7.03 -10.88 1.97
C ARG A 58 6.51 -10.75 3.39
N TYR A 59 5.73 -11.74 3.79
CA TYR A 59 5.40 -11.99 5.18
C TYR A 59 6.25 -13.15 5.71
N ILE A 60 6.72 -13.04 6.95
CA ILE A 60 7.58 -14.03 7.61
C ILE A 60 6.78 -14.62 8.76
N SER A 61 6.37 -15.89 8.63
CA SER A 61 5.70 -16.65 9.66
C SER A 61 6.58 -17.83 10.09
N ASP A 62 6.85 -17.98 11.39
CA ASP A 62 7.71 -19.03 11.96
C ASP A 62 9.09 -19.17 11.27
N GLY A 63 9.63 -18.06 10.78
CA GLY A 63 10.93 -18.02 10.09
C GLY A 63 10.88 -18.52 8.64
N VAL A 64 9.71 -18.76 8.09
CA VAL A 64 9.48 -19.06 6.68
C VAL A 64 8.99 -17.81 5.96
N GLU A 65 9.56 -17.53 4.80
CA GLU A 65 9.21 -16.38 3.97
C GLU A 65 8.14 -16.76 2.94
N TYR A 66 7.10 -15.95 2.84
CA TYR A 66 5.99 -16.09 1.90
C TYR A 66 5.91 -14.84 1.02
N GLU A 67 6.06 -14.99 -0.30
CA GLU A 67 6.04 -13.90 -1.29
C GLU A 67 4.61 -13.65 -1.80
N SER A 68 4.30 -12.40 -2.16
CA SER A 68 2.95 -12.02 -2.58
C SER A 68 2.84 -11.26 -3.91
N THR A 69 3.94 -10.88 -4.59
CA THR A 69 3.87 -10.06 -5.82
C THR A 69 5.05 -10.24 -6.77
N TYR A 70 6.10 -10.98 -6.42
CA TYR A 70 7.26 -11.16 -7.30
C TYR A 70 7.08 -12.27 -8.35
N HIS A 71 6.07 -13.11 -8.26
CA HIS A 71 5.78 -14.10 -9.30
C HIS A 71 5.24 -13.40 -10.57
N GLY A 72 5.30 -14.06 -11.71
CA GLY A 72 4.65 -13.59 -12.93
C GLY A 72 5.24 -12.31 -13.51
N CYS A 73 4.41 -11.30 -13.68
CA CYS A 73 4.73 -10.11 -14.46
C CYS A 73 5.54 -9.05 -13.72
N LEU A 74 5.72 -9.13 -12.41
CA LEU A 74 6.27 -8.06 -11.57
C LEU A 74 5.45 -6.76 -11.69
N CYS A 75 4.13 -6.89 -11.74
CA CYS A 75 3.20 -5.81 -12.05
C CYS A 75 2.86 -4.94 -10.84
N GLU A 76 3.87 -4.51 -10.08
CA GLU A 76 3.74 -3.53 -9.01
C GLU A 76 4.31 -2.19 -9.48
N GLY A 77 3.63 -1.08 -9.14
CA GLY A 77 4.10 0.23 -9.53
C GLY A 77 3.19 1.36 -9.12
N TRP A 78 3.66 2.59 -9.39
CA TRP A 78 2.94 3.81 -9.05
C TRP A 78 3.09 4.87 -10.14
N GLY A 79 2.19 5.84 -10.09
CA GLY A 79 2.27 7.00 -10.96
C GLY A 79 1.57 8.20 -10.36
N VAL A 80 1.94 9.37 -10.87
CA VAL A 80 1.42 10.67 -10.46
C VAL A 80 1.08 11.49 -11.70
N ALA A 81 0.07 12.35 -11.60
CA ALA A 81 -0.21 13.30 -12.66
C ALA A 81 -0.60 14.68 -12.09
N ALA A 82 -0.19 15.71 -12.79
CA ALA A 82 -0.51 17.10 -12.52
C ALA A 82 -1.03 17.76 -13.81
N ASP A 83 -2.28 18.23 -13.79
CA ASP A 83 -2.92 18.97 -14.90
C ASP A 83 -2.74 18.31 -16.28
N GLY A 84 -2.86 16.98 -16.34
CA GLY A 84 -2.78 16.20 -17.58
C GLY A 84 -1.36 15.83 -18.03
N THR A 85 -0.33 16.11 -17.23
CA THR A 85 1.03 15.60 -17.40
C THR A 85 1.28 14.51 -16.37
N SER A 86 1.80 13.34 -16.77
CA SER A 86 2.03 12.20 -15.87
C SER A 86 3.47 11.72 -15.86
N GLY A 87 3.79 11.00 -14.77
CA GLY A 87 4.99 10.19 -14.63
C GLY A 87 4.64 8.91 -13.87
N SER A 88 5.26 7.79 -14.24
CA SER A 88 4.99 6.49 -13.64
C SER A 88 6.22 5.58 -13.66
N ALA A 89 6.24 4.64 -12.73
CA ALA A 89 7.22 3.58 -12.62
C ALA A 89 6.51 2.26 -12.35
N ASN A 90 6.83 1.23 -13.17
CA ASN A 90 6.29 -0.13 -13.02
C ASN A 90 7.27 -1.10 -13.70
N ASN A 91 7.59 -2.21 -13.05
CA ASN A 91 8.56 -3.17 -13.59
C ASN A 91 8.07 -3.82 -14.88
N ALA A 92 6.78 -4.07 -15.02
CA ALA A 92 6.22 -4.69 -16.23
C ALA A 92 5.95 -3.68 -17.35
N SER A 93 5.29 -2.54 -17.03
CA SER A 93 4.87 -1.55 -18.02
C SER A 93 5.91 -0.47 -18.31
N GLY A 94 7.02 -0.45 -17.53
CA GLY A 94 8.14 0.46 -17.74
C GLY A 94 8.03 1.78 -16.99
N ILE A 95 9.00 2.66 -17.24
CA ILE A 95 9.18 3.95 -16.57
C ILE A 95 8.95 5.06 -17.58
N GLY A 96 8.16 6.08 -17.20
CA GLY A 96 7.91 7.25 -18.04
C GLY A 96 7.76 8.51 -17.22
N GLY A 97 8.28 9.63 -17.69
CA GLY A 97 8.04 10.95 -17.09
C GLY A 97 8.68 11.22 -15.72
N LEU A 98 9.33 10.24 -15.09
CA LEU A 98 10.02 10.35 -13.81
C LEU A 98 11.54 10.43 -13.98
N SER A 99 12.18 11.10 -13.01
CA SER A 99 13.64 11.15 -12.89
C SER A 99 14.04 10.94 -11.44
N LEU A 100 14.99 10.03 -11.19
CA LEU A 100 15.56 9.81 -9.86
C LEU A 100 16.35 11.04 -9.42
N VAL A 101 16.11 11.47 -8.18
CA VAL A 101 16.91 12.51 -7.48
C VAL A 101 17.89 11.84 -6.52
N SER A 102 17.38 10.97 -5.64
CA SER A 102 18.20 10.17 -4.72
C SER A 102 17.47 8.89 -4.29
N PHE A 103 18.28 7.89 -3.95
CA PHE A 103 17.83 6.68 -3.25
C PHE A 103 18.81 6.39 -2.12
N ASP A 104 18.30 6.38 -0.90
CA ASP A 104 19.05 6.08 0.30
C ASP A 104 18.40 4.90 1.02
N SER A 105 19.20 3.97 1.53
CA SER A 105 18.67 2.78 2.20
C SER A 105 19.56 2.27 3.33
N THR A 106 18.94 1.58 4.26
CA THR A 106 19.57 0.76 5.33
C THR A 106 19.03 -0.66 5.23
N ALA A 107 19.35 -1.51 6.18
CA ALA A 107 18.76 -2.86 6.23
C ALA A 107 17.25 -2.85 6.57
N THR A 108 16.73 -1.76 7.11
CA THR A 108 15.36 -1.66 7.62
C THR A 108 14.56 -0.47 7.07
N THR A 109 15.18 0.41 6.30
CA THR A 109 14.54 1.60 5.73
C THR A 109 15.00 1.84 4.30
N ALA A 110 14.16 2.51 3.51
CA ALA A 110 14.53 3.02 2.20
C ALA A 110 13.82 4.34 1.94
N THR A 111 14.49 5.29 1.27
CA THR A 111 13.90 6.55 0.85
C THR A 111 14.21 6.79 -0.62
N SER A 112 13.18 6.88 -1.44
CA SER A 112 13.26 7.24 -2.86
C SER A 112 12.75 8.65 -3.05
N VAL A 113 13.52 9.49 -3.73
CA VAL A 113 13.11 10.84 -4.13
C VAL A 113 13.17 10.92 -5.65
N THR A 114 12.05 11.22 -6.26
CA THR A 114 11.91 11.36 -7.72
C THR A 114 11.31 12.70 -8.08
N THR A 115 11.44 13.13 -9.34
CA THR A 115 10.73 14.29 -9.87
C THR A 115 9.97 13.92 -11.14
N MET A 116 8.79 14.51 -11.31
CA MET A 116 8.06 14.54 -12.57
C MET A 116 8.33 15.87 -13.26
N GLY A 117 9.41 15.90 -14.05
CA GLY A 117 9.90 17.13 -14.69
C GLY A 117 10.16 18.25 -13.65
N GLY A 118 9.76 19.47 -13.98
CA GLY A 118 9.79 20.62 -13.07
C GLY A 118 8.45 20.87 -12.36
N LEU A 119 7.56 19.87 -12.29
CA LEU A 119 6.21 20.04 -11.75
C LEU A 119 6.10 19.52 -10.31
N LEU A 120 6.51 18.29 -10.09
CA LEU A 120 6.36 17.60 -8.79
C LEU A 120 7.68 17.00 -8.34
N GLN A 121 7.91 16.99 -7.03
CA GLN A 121 8.85 16.10 -6.36
C GLN A 121 8.06 15.10 -5.54
N ILE A 122 8.41 13.82 -5.64
CA ILE A 122 7.74 12.73 -4.94
C ILE A 122 8.76 12.00 -4.08
N THR A 123 8.45 11.88 -2.79
CA THR A 123 9.26 11.12 -1.83
C THR A 123 8.45 9.93 -1.34
N HIS A 124 9.04 8.74 -1.42
CA HIS A 124 8.54 7.52 -0.77
C HIS A 124 9.53 7.15 0.35
N ASP A 125 9.09 7.21 1.60
CA ASP A 125 9.91 6.91 2.77
C ASP A 125 9.39 5.67 3.48
N PHE A 126 10.15 4.57 3.38
CA PHE A 126 9.79 3.23 3.83
C PHE A 126 10.41 2.94 5.20
N ALA A 127 9.60 2.63 6.19
CA ALA A 127 10.02 2.18 7.52
C ALA A 127 8.96 1.24 8.12
N LEU A 128 9.34 0.40 9.11
CA LEU A 128 8.36 -0.39 9.84
C LEU A 128 7.37 0.53 10.57
N ALA A 129 6.08 0.19 10.55
CA ALA A 129 5.09 0.87 11.36
C ALA A 129 5.37 0.60 12.86
N SER A 130 5.40 1.66 13.67
CA SER A 130 5.72 1.52 15.11
C SER A 130 4.64 0.83 15.93
N GLU A 131 3.44 0.70 15.36
CA GLU A 131 2.22 0.16 15.98
C GLU A 131 2.12 -1.36 15.86
N THR A 132 2.83 -1.95 14.88
CA THR A 132 2.76 -3.40 14.59
C THR A 132 4.01 -3.88 13.86
N ASP A 133 4.43 -5.12 14.14
CA ASP A 133 5.54 -5.79 13.44
C ASP A 133 5.10 -6.37 12.07
N ASN A 134 3.84 -6.20 11.69
CA ASN A 134 3.22 -6.81 10.52
C ASN A 134 3.11 -5.88 9.31
N LEU A 135 3.48 -4.59 9.44
CA LEU A 135 3.33 -3.59 8.39
C LEU A 135 4.56 -2.69 8.26
N PHE A 136 5.04 -2.53 7.04
CA PHE A 136 5.81 -1.35 6.65
C PHE A 136 4.84 -0.20 6.35
N ARG A 137 5.22 0.99 6.80
CA ARG A 137 4.61 2.27 6.44
C ARG A 137 5.47 2.92 5.37
N VAL A 138 4.84 3.43 4.33
CA VAL A 138 5.48 4.27 3.32
C VAL A 138 4.83 5.66 3.38
N ALA A 139 5.54 6.62 3.94
CA ALA A 139 5.10 8.01 3.88
C ALA A 139 5.36 8.55 2.46
N VAL A 140 4.28 8.86 1.73
CA VAL A 140 4.36 9.44 0.40
C VAL A 140 4.11 10.94 0.49
N THR A 141 5.10 11.73 0.12
CA THR A 141 4.99 13.20 0.07
C THR A 141 5.14 13.67 -1.36
N ILE A 142 4.14 14.41 -1.85
CA ILE A 142 4.13 15.01 -3.19
C ILE A 142 4.18 16.53 -3.03
N GLU A 143 5.27 17.15 -3.49
CA GLU A 143 5.50 18.59 -3.41
C GLU A 143 5.32 19.24 -4.77
N ASN A 144 4.59 20.35 -4.83
CA ASN A 144 4.49 21.21 -6.01
C ASN A 144 5.71 22.11 -6.13
N ILE A 145 6.63 21.76 -7.03
CA ILE A 145 7.86 22.52 -7.33
C ILE A 145 7.73 23.38 -8.60
N SER A 146 6.54 23.46 -9.21
CA SER A 146 6.35 24.07 -10.52
C SER A 146 6.43 25.61 -10.53
N GLY A 147 6.28 26.27 -9.37
CA GLY A 147 6.16 27.71 -9.27
C GLY A 147 4.79 28.28 -9.68
N ALA A 148 3.80 27.40 -9.93
CA ALA A 148 2.40 27.73 -10.22
C ALA A 148 1.48 26.76 -9.45
N ASP A 149 0.21 27.13 -9.24
CA ASP A 149 -0.75 26.23 -8.63
C ASP A 149 -1.10 25.10 -9.59
N ILE A 150 -1.22 23.89 -9.05
CA ILE A 150 -1.71 22.69 -9.74
C ILE A 150 -3.19 22.55 -9.39
N ALA A 151 -4.05 22.45 -10.41
CA ALA A 151 -5.48 22.34 -10.20
C ALA A 151 -5.95 20.91 -9.92
N ASN A 152 -5.23 19.91 -10.44
CA ASN A 152 -5.62 18.51 -10.32
C ASN A 152 -4.39 17.64 -10.11
N LEU A 153 -4.26 17.05 -8.92
CA LEU A 153 -3.21 16.11 -8.53
C LEU A 153 -3.79 14.70 -8.44
N LEU A 154 -3.33 13.81 -9.31
CA LEU A 154 -3.71 12.40 -9.30
C LEU A 154 -2.56 11.52 -8.84
N TYR A 155 -2.88 10.39 -8.21
CA TYR A 155 -1.94 9.34 -7.85
C TYR A 155 -2.57 7.97 -8.12
N ARG A 156 -1.78 7.03 -8.60
CA ARG A 156 -2.16 5.61 -8.76
C ARG A 156 -1.15 4.71 -8.07
N ARG A 157 -1.63 3.65 -7.44
CA ARG A 157 -0.83 2.49 -7.06
C ARG A 157 -1.48 1.22 -7.58
N THR A 158 -0.71 0.42 -8.29
CA THR A 158 -1.12 -0.87 -8.86
C THR A 158 -0.32 -1.96 -8.18
N PHE A 159 -0.97 -3.06 -7.79
CA PHE A 159 -0.36 -4.17 -7.07
C PHE A 159 -0.97 -5.48 -7.55
N ASP A 160 -0.16 -6.34 -8.14
CA ASP A 160 -0.54 -7.67 -8.56
C ASP A 160 -0.34 -8.66 -7.42
N TRP A 161 -1.41 -9.38 -7.06
CA TRP A 161 -1.37 -10.37 -6.00
C TRP A 161 -0.98 -11.73 -6.57
N ASP A 162 0.25 -12.15 -6.32
CA ASP A 162 0.79 -13.47 -6.65
C ASP A 162 1.08 -14.25 -5.36
N THR A 163 0.06 -14.55 -4.59
CA THR A 163 0.21 -14.98 -3.19
C THR A 163 0.74 -16.40 -3.04
N SER A 164 1.89 -16.55 -2.38
CA SER A 164 2.40 -17.88 -1.96
C SER A 164 1.43 -18.54 -0.96
N PRO A 165 1.25 -19.87 -1.02
CA PRO A 165 1.99 -20.85 -1.82
C PRO A 165 1.38 -21.13 -3.21
N THR A 166 0.34 -20.45 -3.62
CA THR A 166 -0.38 -20.69 -4.87
C THR A 166 -0.51 -19.44 -5.74
N PRO A 167 0.62 -18.85 -6.23
CA PRO A 167 0.56 -17.68 -7.09
C PRO A 167 -0.31 -17.92 -8.32
N PHE A 168 -0.94 -16.87 -8.87
CA PHE A 168 -1.90 -16.88 -9.98
C PHE A 168 -3.25 -17.53 -9.66
N ASN A 169 -3.55 -17.73 -8.38
CA ASN A 169 -4.80 -18.34 -7.93
C ASN A 169 -5.13 -17.80 -6.52
N GLU A 170 -5.40 -16.53 -6.44
CA GLU A 170 -5.66 -15.82 -5.19
C GLU A 170 -7.10 -15.31 -5.10
N PHE A 171 -7.52 -15.13 -3.86
CA PHE A 171 -8.66 -14.29 -3.54
C PHE A 171 -8.19 -12.88 -3.20
N VAL A 172 -9.00 -11.90 -3.56
CA VAL A 172 -8.78 -10.48 -3.24
C VAL A 172 -10.00 -9.87 -2.57
N THR A 173 -9.76 -9.03 -1.58
CA THR A 173 -10.77 -8.13 -1.00
C THR A 173 -10.29 -6.70 -1.14
N ILE A 174 -11.17 -5.78 -1.52
CA ILE A 174 -10.96 -4.32 -1.43
C ILE A 174 -12.03 -3.75 -0.51
N GLY A 175 -11.62 -2.86 0.42
CA GLY A 175 -12.53 -2.22 1.37
C GLY A 175 -12.19 -0.77 1.67
N GLY A 176 -13.20 -0.02 2.12
CA GLY A 176 -13.07 1.38 2.55
C GLY A 176 -13.20 2.42 1.44
N THR A 177 -13.32 2.02 0.18
CA THR A 177 -13.29 2.95 -0.97
C THR A 177 -14.53 3.85 -1.02
N ALA A 178 -15.71 3.31 -0.67
CA ALA A 178 -16.97 4.06 -0.73
C ALA A 178 -17.04 5.28 0.20
N GLY A 179 -16.22 5.29 1.27
CA GLY A 179 -16.16 6.36 2.26
C GLY A 179 -14.99 7.33 2.09
N ALA A 180 -14.02 7.01 1.23
CA ALA A 180 -12.77 7.77 1.10
C ALA A 180 -12.90 8.84 0.02
N SER A 181 -12.84 10.11 0.43
CA SER A 181 -13.10 11.25 -0.45
C SER A 181 -12.07 11.45 -1.57
N ALA A 182 -10.85 10.97 -1.39
CA ALA A 182 -9.81 11.03 -2.40
C ALA A 182 -9.83 9.85 -3.37
N VAL A 183 -10.58 8.76 -3.10
CA VAL A 183 -10.63 7.61 -4.01
C VAL A 183 -11.44 7.96 -5.24
N LEU A 184 -10.78 8.02 -6.39
CA LEU A 184 -11.39 8.19 -7.70
C LEU A 184 -11.92 6.86 -8.25
N GLY A 185 -11.20 5.77 -8.00
CA GLY A 185 -11.57 4.42 -8.41
C GLY A 185 -10.68 3.36 -7.77
N ALA A 186 -11.23 2.16 -7.66
CA ALA A 186 -10.48 0.96 -7.27
C ALA A 186 -11.08 -0.26 -7.97
N ASN A 187 -10.25 -1.25 -8.31
CA ASN A 187 -10.68 -2.49 -8.95
C ASN A 187 -9.64 -3.61 -8.77
N ASP A 188 -9.98 -4.81 -9.24
CA ASP A 188 -9.21 -6.04 -9.10
C ASP A 188 -8.10 -6.24 -10.15
N ASN A 189 -7.74 -5.22 -10.92
CA ASN A 189 -6.73 -5.33 -11.97
C ASN A 189 -5.34 -4.91 -11.48
N GLY A 190 -4.48 -5.89 -11.13
CA GLY A 190 -3.07 -5.69 -10.80
C GLY A 190 -2.17 -5.39 -12.01
N PHE A 191 -2.66 -5.64 -13.24
CA PHE A 191 -1.88 -5.51 -14.49
C PHE A 191 -1.98 -4.13 -15.14
N CYS A 192 -2.71 -3.20 -14.56
CA CYS A 192 -2.89 -1.87 -15.11
C CYS A 192 -1.58 -1.13 -15.30
N SER A 193 -1.54 -0.26 -16.33
CA SER A 193 -0.52 0.77 -16.40
C SER A 193 -0.53 1.61 -15.12
N SER A 194 0.64 1.86 -14.55
CA SER A 194 0.75 2.73 -13.37
C SER A 194 0.54 4.22 -13.68
N ASP A 195 0.41 4.61 -14.95
CA ASP A 195 0.06 5.98 -15.34
C ASP A 195 -1.40 6.28 -14.98
N PRO A 196 -1.71 7.23 -14.06
CA PRO A 196 -3.08 7.52 -13.63
C PRO A 196 -3.95 8.16 -14.72
N LEU A 197 -3.37 8.60 -15.84
CA LEU A 197 -4.13 9.11 -16.99
C LEU A 197 -4.60 8.01 -17.95
N VAL A 198 -4.11 6.77 -17.78
CA VAL A 198 -4.52 5.62 -18.56
C VAL A 198 -5.69 4.92 -17.87
N THR A 199 -6.76 4.63 -18.61
CA THR A 199 -7.91 3.90 -18.05
C THR A 199 -7.50 2.53 -17.57
N CYS A 200 -7.90 2.18 -16.35
CA CYS A 200 -7.78 0.85 -15.76
C CYS A 200 -9.16 0.24 -15.59
N ASN A 201 -9.45 -0.83 -16.34
CA ASN A 201 -10.69 -1.59 -16.20
C ASN A 201 -10.46 -2.79 -15.28
N PRO A 202 -11.48 -3.27 -14.55
CA PRO A 202 -11.37 -4.49 -13.75
C PRO A 202 -10.93 -5.69 -14.58
N GLU A 203 -10.12 -6.59 -14.02
CA GLU A 203 -9.69 -7.84 -14.66
C GLU A 203 -10.80 -8.90 -14.61
N ALA A 204 -11.25 -9.26 -13.42
CA ALA A 204 -12.33 -10.22 -13.20
C ALA A 204 -13.70 -9.55 -12.99
N GLY A 205 -13.80 -8.23 -13.12
CA GLY A 205 -15.04 -7.47 -13.08
C GLY A 205 -15.41 -6.89 -11.72
N ASN A 206 -14.53 -6.96 -10.71
CA ASN A 206 -14.79 -6.37 -9.39
C ASN A 206 -14.28 -4.93 -9.32
N SER A 207 -15.10 -4.03 -8.78
CA SER A 207 -14.79 -2.59 -8.63
C SER A 207 -15.35 -2.04 -7.32
N GLY A 208 -14.67 -1.02 -6.75
CA GLY A 208 -15.00 -0.47 -5.45
C GLY A 208 -14.80 -1.49 -4.32
N ASP A 209 -15.65 -1.46 -3.32
CA ASP A 209 -15.61 -2.43 -2.22
C ASP A 209 -16.18 -3.77 -2.65
N PHE A 210 -15.39 -4.84 -2.46
CA PHE A 210 -15.83 -6.23 -2.67
C PHE A 210 -15.06 -7.17 -1.73
N THR A 211 -15.60 -8.35 -1.50
CA THR A 211 -15.01 -9.36 -0.60
C THR A 211 -14.82 -10.67 -1.36
N ALA A 212 -13.63 -11.28 -1.21
CA ALA A 212 -13.28 -12.58 -1.76
C ALA A 212 -13.58 -12.71 -3.27
N GLY A 213 -13.18 -11.72 -4.06
CA GLY A 213 -13.13 -11.87 -5.53
C GLY A 213 -12.09 -12.92 -5.88
N GLY A 214 -12.43 -13.83 -6.80
CA GLY A 214 -11.55 -14.93 -7.16
C GLY A 214 -12.12 -16.31 -6.78
N PRO A 215 -11.29 -17.40 -6.71
CA PRO A 215 -9.84 -17.33 -6.95
C PRO A 215 -9.53 -17.17 -8.44
N ASP A 216 -8.61 -16.28 -8.77
CA ASP A 216 -8.17 -15.99 -10.13
C ASP A 216 -6.81 -15.28 -10.06
N ASP A 217 -6.16 -15.04 -11.21
CA ASP A 217 -4.94 -14.24 -11.34
C ASP A 217 -5.35 -12.75 -11.38
N ILE A 218 -5.44 -12.13 -10.21
CA ILE A 218 -5.98 -10.77 -9.98
C ILE A 218 -5.19 -10.01 -8.92
N GLY A 219 -5.29 -8.68 -8.98
CA GLY A 219 -4.58 -7.80 -8.07
C GLY A 219 -5.46 -6.72 -7.46
N SER A 220 -4.88 -5.53 -7.32
CA SER A 220 -5.60 -4.33 -6.91
C SER A 220 -5.00 -3.08 -7.53
N ASN A 221 -5.86 -2.19 -7.97
CA ASN A 221 -5.54 -0.87 -8.46
C ASN A 221 -6.32 0.17 -7.66
N PHE A 222 -5.64 1.24 -7.25
CA PHE A 222 -6.25 2.39 -6.58
C PHE A 222 -5.87 3.66 -7.31
N ASP A 223 -6.87 4.44 -7.67
CA ASP A 223 -6.75 5.78 -8.23
C ASP A 223 -7.22 6.81 -7.21
N PHE A 224 -6.41 7.83 -6.98
CA PHE A 224 -6.70 8.94 -6.08
C PHE A 224 -6.69 10.26 -6.82
N ASP A 225 -7.61 11.16 -6.42
CA ASP A 225 -7.65 12.56 -6.76
C ASP A 225 -7.49 13.38 -5.47
N PHE A 226 -6.37 14.03 -5.33
CA PHE A 226 -6.06 14.87 -4.16
C PHE A 226 -6.45 16.34 -4.38
N GLY A 227 -7.06 16.66 -5.52
CA GLY A 227 -7.50 18.00 -5.84
C GLY A 227 -6.37 18.97 -6.17
N ALA A 228 -6.54 20.22 -5.76
CA ALA A 228 -5.56 21.25 -6.02
C ALA A 228 -4.41 21.22 -5.05
N LEU A 229 -3.19 21.51 -5.56
CA LEU A 229 -1.97 21.66 -4.76
C LEU A 229 -1.32 23.01 -5.08
N LEU A 230 -1.34 23.95 -4.12
CA LEU A 230 -0.82 25.28 -4.35
C LEU A 230 0.70 25.28 -4.50
N THR A 231 1.23 26.33 -5.10
CA THR A 231 2.69 26.52 -5.30
C THR A 231 3.44 26.36 -3.99
N GLY A 232 4.42 25.43 -3.95
CA GLY A 232 5.28 25.16 -2.80
C GLY A 232 4.59 24.43 -1.65
N GLU A 233 3.34 23.98 -1.83
CA GLU A 233 2.66 23.10 -0.88
C GLU A 233 2.96 21.64 -1.17
N SER A 234 2.72 20.80 -0.16
CA SER A 234 2.87 19.35 -0.25
C SER A 234 1.60 18.65 0.21
N TYR A 235 1.27 17.53 -0.43
CA TYR A 235 0.29 16.57 0.05
C TYR A 235 1.01 15.33 0.57
N THR A 236 0.61 14.82 1.73
CA THR A 236 1.19 13.61 2.33
C THR A 236 0.09 12.63 2.70
N PHE A 237 0.29 11.37 2.36
CA PHE A 237 -0.53 10.22 2.72
C PHE A 237 0.36 9.03 3.01
N GLU A 238 -0.19 7.94 3.52
CA GLU A 238 0.58 6.76 3.86
C GLU A 238 0.08 5.54 3.08
N ILE A 239 1.02 4.67 2.70
CA ILE A 239 0.76 3.33 2.18
C ILE A 239 1.26 2.32 3.20
N TYR A 240 0.56 1.21 3.36
CA TYR A 240 0.92 0.11 4.24
C TYR A 240 1.08 -1.17 3.44
N TYR A 241 2.22 -1.84 3.62
CA TYR A 241 2.52 -3.15 3.04
C TYR A 241 2.85 -4.13 4.12
N GLY A 242 2.28 -5.32 4.08
CA GLY A 242 2.59 -6.34 5.05
C GLY A 242 1.79 -7.62 4.90
N GLY A 243 1.67 -8.33 6.01
CA GLY A 243 0.93 -9.57 6.07
C GLY A 243 0.62 -9.97 7.51
N ALA A 244 -0.25 -10.94 7.64
CA ALA A 244 -0.64 -11.50 8.92
C ALA A 244 -1.00 -12.99 8.74
N ASP A 245 -1.11 -13.73 9.85
CA ASP A 245 -1.41 -15.16 9.81
C ASP A 245 -2.80 -15.47 9.22
N ASN A 246 -3.76 -14.51 9.33
CA ASN A 246 -5.12 -14.67 8.84
C ASN A 246 -5.82 -13.30 8.66
N ARG A 247 -7.05 -13.33 8.18
CA ARG A 247 -7.87 -12.13 7.92
C ARG A 247 -8.06 -11.23 9.14
N ASN A 248 -8.38 -11.80 10.31
CA ASN A 248 -8.64 -10.97 11.48
C ASN A 248 -7.37 -10.25 11.94
N ALA A 249 -6.24 -10.96 11.98
CA ALA A 249 -4.95 -10.37 12.31
C ALA A 249 -4.54 -9.28 11.28
N ALA A 250 -4.87 -9.46 9.99
CA ALA A 250 -4.64 -8.45 8.96
C ALA A 250 -5.48 -7.18 9.19
N LEU A 251 -6.77 -7.33 9.51
CA LEU A 251 -7.64 -6.19 9.82
C LEU A 251 -7.23 -5.50 11.12
N SER A 252 -6.81 -6.23 12.15
CA SER A 252 -6.27 -5.65 13.39
C SER A 252 -4.98 -4.85 13.14
N ALA A 253 -4.09 -5.35 12.28
CA ALA A 253 -2.88 -4.61 11.88
C ALA A 253 -3.24 -3.31 11.14
N LEU A 254 -4.18 -3.34 10.19
CA LEU A 254 -4.68 -2.15 9.49
C LEU A 254 -5.32 -1.14 10.45
N ALA A 255 -6.14 -1.62 11.39
CA ALA A 255 -6.79 -0.78 12.39
C ALA A 255 -5.75 -0.08 13.29
N SER A 256 -4.69 -0.79 13.70
CA SER A 256 -3.65 -0.25 14.58
C SER A 256 -2.92 0.96 13.99
N VAL A 257 -2.78 1.01 12.65
CA VAL A 257 -2.14 2.11 11.94
C VAL A 257 -3.12 3.15 11.40
N GLY A 258 -4.42 2.98 11.66
CA GLY A 258 -5.45 3.90 11.21
C GLY A 258 -5.67 3.88 9.70
N ALA A 259 -5.47 2.74 9.04
CA ALA A 259 -5.75 2.59 7.61
C ALA A 259 -7.23 2.85 7.29
N GLU A 260 -7.51 3.48 6.17
CA GLU A 260 -8.85 3.92 5.74
C GLU A 260 -9.36 3.11 4.53
N VAL A 261 -8.44 2.77 3.62
CA VAL A 261 -8.70 2.00 2.40
C VAL A 261 -7.69 0.88 2.32
N TYR A 262 -8.09 -0.30 1.87
CA TYR A 262 -7.19 -1.45 1.83
C TYR A 262 -7.56 -2.48 0.75
N SER A 263 -6.58 -3.30 0.40
CA SER A 263 -6.73 -4.59 -0.25
C SER A 263 -6.10 -5.68 0.60
N LEU A 264 -6.73 -6.83 0.64
CA LEU A 264 -6.17 -8.08 1.16
C LEU A 264 -6.06 -9.08 0.02
N GLY A 265 -4.90 -9.78 -0.06
CA GLY A 265 -4.67 -10.88 -0.97
C GLY A 265 -4.32 -12.15 -0.20
N TRP A 266 -4.86 -13.31 -0.61
CA TRP A 266 -4.53 -14.60 0.01
C TRP A 266 -4.73 -15.76 -0.95
N SER A 267 -4.14 -16.90 -0.62
CA SER A 267 -4.17 -18.10 -1.46
C SER A 267 -5.58 -18.59 -1.77
N GLY A 268 -5.84 -18.95 -3.02
CA GLY A 268 -7.10 -19.56 -3.46
C GLY A 268 -7.41 -20.93 -2.85
N THR A 269 -6.48 -21.52 -2.07
CA THR A 269 -6.69 -22.76 -1.32
C THR A 269 -7.19 -22.56 0.11
N ASP A 270 -7.30 -21.33 0.57
CA ASP A 270 -7.81 -20.94 1.88
C ASP A 270 -9.10 -20.14 1.71
N VAL A 271 -10.22 -20.84 1.54
CA VAL A 271 -11.51 -20.23 1.17
C VAL A 271 -12.12 -19.42 2.30
N ASP A 272 -11.92 -19.84 3.55
CA ASP A 272 -12.45 -19.15 4.74
C ASP A 272 -11.49 -18.12 5.35
N GLN A 273 -10.28 -18.02 4.78
CA GLN A 273 -9.25 -17.04 5.15
C GLN A 273 -8.83 -17.16 6.64
N ASP A 274 -8.72 -18.40 7.11
CA ASP A 274 -8.29 -18.71 8.49
C ASP A 274 -6.76 -18.79 8.63
N GLY A 275 -6.03 -18.74 7.53
CA GLY A 275 -4.56 -18.81 7.46
C GLY A 275 -4.02 -20.19 7.11
N PHE A 276 -4.91 -21.14 6.74
CA PHE A 276 -4.52 -22.48 6.37
C PHE A 276 -5.27 -22.96 5.13
N GLY A 277 -4.55 -23.56 4.19
CA GLY A 277 -5.19 -24.14 3.01
C GLY A 277 -6.11 -25.32 3.38
N ASP A 278 -7.38 -25.23 3.03
CA ASP A 278 -8.49 -26.15 3.40
C ASP A 278 -8.19 -27.65 3.21
N ALA A 279 -7.47 -27.99 2.13
CA ALA A 279 -7.16 -29.38 1.81
C ALA A 279 -5.79 -29.82 2.30
N SER A 280 -4.83 -28.91 2.46
CA SER A 280 -3.42 -29.21 2.74
C SER A 280 -3.04 -28.95 4.19
N GLY A 281 -3.72 -28.03 4.87
CA GLY A 281 -3.32 -27.47 6.17
C GLY A 281 -2.00 -26.68 6.09
N ALA A 282 -1.55 -26.31 4.88
CA ALA A 282 -0.38 -25.46 4.71
C ALA A 282 -0.69 -24.03 5.14
N ILE A 283 0.29 -23.34 5.71
CA ILE A 283 0.17 -21.92 6.07
C ILE A 283 -0.07 -21.08 4.80
N THR A 284 -1.07 -20.22 4.85
CA THR A 284 -1.50 -19.33 3.77
C THR A 284 -1.73 -17.93 4.35
N PRO A 285 -0.69 -17.08 4.46
CA PRO A 285 -0.83 -15.75 5.04
C PRO A 285 -1.85 -14.89 4.29
N THR A 286 -2.47 -13.96 5.02
CA THR A 286 -3.22 -12.84 4.42
C THR A 286 -2.28 -11.67 4.26
N TYR A 287 -2.06 -11.23 3.02
CA TYR A 287 -1.24 -10.07 2.71
C TYR A 287 -2.06 -8.79 2.72
N ILE A 288 -1.36 -7.68 2.96
CA ILE A 288 -1.97 -6.39 3.24
C ILE A 288 -1.37 -5.32 2.32
N PHE A 289 -2.24 -4.55 1.70
CA PHE A 289 -1.93 -3.34 0.97
C PHE A 289 -2.98 -2.28 1.35
N GLY A 290 -2.59 -1.21 2.04
CA GLY A 290 -3.53 -0.26 2.63
C GLY A 290 -3.09 1.18 2.52
N PHE A 291 -4.00 2.12 2.84
CA PHE A 291 -3.79 3.55 2.77
C PHE A 291 -4.42 4.28 3.95
N SER A 292 -3.78 5.36 4.40
CA SER A 292 -4.38 6.37 5.27
C SER A 292 -4.09 7.79 4.77
N GLY A 293 -4.84 8.77 5.25
CA GLY A 293 -4.75 10.15 4.77
C GLY A 293 -5.44 10.36 3.43
N VAL A 294 -6.38 9.48 3.06
CA VAL A 294 -7.15 9.52 1.81
C VAL A 294 -8.61 9.92 2.03
N GLY A 295 -8.93 10.38 3.24
CA GLY A 295 -10.24 10.94 3.60
C GLY A 295 -11.33 9.89 3.80
N GLY A 296 -10.95 8.68 4.22
CA GLY A 296 -11.83 7.57 4.51
C GLY A 296 -12.20 7.44 5.99
N THR A 297 -12.82 6.32 6.32
CA THR A 297 -13.09 5.90 7.70
C THR A 297 -12.08 4.84 8.10
N VAL A 298 -11.47 5.00 9.27
CA VAL A 298 -10.50 4.04 9.81
C VAL A 298 -11.10 2.63 9.90
N VAL A 299 -10.34 1.63 9.47
CA VAL A 299 -10.68 0.21 9.60
C VAL A 299 -10.92 -0.12 11.07
N ILE A 300 -11.99 -0.86 11.34
CA ILE A 300 -12.34 -1.29 12.70
C ILE A 300 -11.65 -2.63 12.96
N ASP A 301 -10.95 -2.72 14.10
CA ASP A 301 -10.39 -3.98 14.59
C ASP A 301 -11.53 -4.98 14.87
N PRO A 302 -11.57 -6.14 14.23
CA PRO A 302 -12.62 -7.13 14.46
C PRO A 302 -12.62 -7.72 15.88
N ASP A 303 -11.47 -7.68 16.54
CA ASP A 303 -11.29 -8.20 17.91
C ASP A 303 -11.49 -7.13 18.98
N ASP A 304 -11.60 -5.84 18.60
CA ASP A 304 -11.91 -4.78 19.55
C ASP A 304 -13.40 -4.80 19.87
N PRO A 305 -13.80 -4.99 21.16
CA PRO A 305 -15.21 -4.94 21.51
C PRO A 305 -15.73 -3.55 21.16
N VAL A 306 -16.50 -3.47 20.07
CA VAL A 306 -17.17 -2.23 19.67
C VAL A 306 -17.94 -1.75 20.90
N ASP A 307 -17.55 -0.59 21.45
CA ASP A 307 -18.34 0.12 22.44
C ASP A 307 -19.67 0.52 21.76
N VAL A 308 -20.57 -0.45 21.62
CA VAL A 308 -21.91 -0.19 21.10
C VAL A 308 -22.53 0.77 22.10
N PRO A 309 -22.76 2.04 21.76
CA PRO A 309 -23.38 2.99 22.68
C PRO A 309 -24.65 2.35 23.18
N ALA A 310 -24.74 2.12 24.50
CA ALA A 310 -25.87 1.45 25.09
C ALA A 310 -27.17 2.07 24.53
N PRO A 311 -28.08 1.28 23.93
CA PRO A 311 -29.23 1.84 23.24
C PRO A 311 -29.89 2.86 24.14
N ALA A 312 -30.29 4.01 23.64
CA ALA A 312 -30.91 5.09 24.39
C ALA A 312 -32.12 4.60 25.22
N SER A 313 -32.69 3.46 24.87
CA SER A 313 -33.67 2.68 25.64
C SER A 313 -33.20 2.31 27.04
N LEU A 314 -31.92 2.00 27.30
CA LEU A 314 -31.39 1.71 28.63
C LEU A 314 -31.37 2.97 29.51
N LEU A 315 -31.05 4.13 28.96
CA LEU A 315 -31.17 5.43 29.64
C LEU A 315 -32.62 5.80 29.94
N LEU A 316 -33.56 5.50 29.05
CA LEU A 316 -34.98 5.69 29.24
C LEU A 316 -35.54 4.77 30.35
N PHE A 317 -35.09 3.51 30.42
CA PHE A 317 -35.48 2.60 31.50
C PHE A 317 -34.95 3.09 32.85
N ALA A 318 -33.69 3.52 32.96
CA ALA A 318 -33.09 4.02 34.19
C ALA A 318 -33.81 5.30 34.69
N THR A 319 -34.16 6.23 33.80
CA THR A 319 -34.90 7.46 34.16
C THR A 319 -36.35 7.16 34.50
N GLY A 320 -37.00 6.20 33.83
CA GLY A 320 -38.35 5.73 34.15
C GLY A 320 -38.44 5.09 35.54
N PHE A 321 -37.47 4.24 35.91
CA PHE A 321 -37.40 3.65 37.25
C PHE A 321 -37.17 4.70 38.34
N MET A 322 -36.28 5.65 38.14
CA MET A 322 -36.04 6.75 39.10
C MET A 322 -37.30 7.61 39.31
N ALA A 323 -38.06 7.91 38.26
CA ALA A 323 -39.31 8.65 38.33
C ALA A 323 -40.39 7.88 39.11
N LEU A 324 -40.50 6.57 38.94
CA LEU A 324 -41.41 5.70 39.68
C LEU A 324 -41.04 5.59 41.16
N PHE A 325 -39.77 5.47 41.51
CA PHE A 325 -39.28 5.48 42.88
C PHE A 325 -39.55 6.83 43.59
N ALA A 326 -39.28 7.95 42.91
CA ALA A 326 -39.55 9.28 43.46
C ALA A 326 -41.06 9.53 43.70
N ARG A 327 -41.92 8.99 42.83
CA ARG A 327 -43.38 9.08 42.98
C ARG A 327 -43.88 8.23 44.17
N ARG A 328 -43.34 7.04 44.40
CA ARG A 328 -43.71 6.15 45.51
C ARG A 328 -43.29 6.73 46.86
N GLN A 329 -42.20 7.45 46.99
CA GLN A 329 -41.77 8.12 48.21
C GLN A 329 -42.67 9.33 48.58
N ARG A 330 -43.33 9.96 47.60
CA ARG A 330 -44.28 11.06 47.89
C ARG A 330 -45.61 10.57 48.43
N TYR A 331 -46.04 9.36 48.06
CA TYR A 331 -47.30 8.76 48.59
C TYR A 331 -47.13 8.07 49.95
N ALA A 332 -45.92 7.84 50.43
CA ALA A 332 -45.64 7.25 51.73
C ALA A 332 -45.54 8.32 52.88
N LYS A 333 -45.68 9.59 52.53
CA LYS A 333 -45.58 10.73 53.48
C LYS A 333 -46.93 11.49 53.63
N LEU A 334 -48.02 10.96 53.09
CA LEU A 334 -49.44 11.39 53.35
C LEU A 334 -50.13 10.31 54.14
#